data_41555338d5e9a27785e6f62931038d5f
#
_entry.id   41555338d5e9a27785e6f62931038d5f
#
_cell.length_a   1.000
_cell.length_b   1.000
_cell.length_c   1.000
_cell.angle_alpha   90.00
_cell.angle_beta   90.00
_cell.angle_gamma   90.00
#
_symmetry.space_group_name_H-M   'P 1'
#
loop_
_entity.id
_entity.type
_entity.pdbx_description
1 polymer ?
#
loop_
_entity_poly.entity_id
_entity_poly.type
_entity_poly.pdbx_seq_one_letter_code
_entity_poly.pdbx_strand_id
1 'polypeptide(L)'
;TASYSYLPPLLEKFRQAHPNIDINLDTGDAADGIDQIKNQSVDLAIAARPDELSSRIHFQTIATVPLAITAPMINCAVKKALQAESIDWANLPIILPEHGVARKRFEQWFRQKYSGRPNVYAQVSGQEALVSMVALGCGIGIAPNVVVENSPVKDRIELLPGTRIAPFDLGLCCFKKKLNDPLIAEFMAMAGQA
;
A
#
# COMPACT_ATOMS: atom_id res chain seq x y z
N THR A 1 -4.19 -6.50 1.30
CA THR A 1 -4.53 -5.62 2.43
C THR A 1 -5.87 -4.95 2.26
N ALA A 2 -6.13 -4.20 1.18
CA ALA A 2 -7.46 -3.69 0.87
C ALA A 2 -8.48 -4.83 0.78
N SER A 3 -8.06 -5.99 0.30
CA SER A 3 -8.86 -7.22 0.22
C SER A 3 -9.35 -7.72 1.59
N TYR A 4 -8.63 -7.42 2.67
CA TYR A 4 -9.02 -7.86 4.01
C TYR A 4 -9.74 -6.79 4.84
N SER A 5 -9.47 -5.52 4.57
CA SER A 5 -9.94 -4.43 5.43
C SER A 5 -11.11 -3.64 4.84
N TYR A 6 -11.04 -3.30 3.57
CA TYR A 6 -12.00 -2.37 2.94
C TYR A 6 -12.98 -3.06 1.99
N LEU A 7 -12.53 -4.11 1.30
CA LEU A 7 -13.34 -4.75 0.27
C LEU A 7 -14.44 -5.67 0.82
N PRO A 8 -14.23 -6.49 1.87
CA PRO A 8 -15.23 -7.47 2.30
C PRO A 8 -16.58 -6.86 2.69
N PRO A 9 -16.66 -5.80 3.52
CA PRO A 9 -17.95 -5.21 3.89
C PRO A 9 -18.66 -4.59 2.69
N LEU A 10 -17.92 -4.06 1.71
CA LEU A 10 -18.48 -3.52 0.48
C LEU A 10 -19.05 -4.62 -0.42
N LEU A 11 -18.30 -5.71 -0.60
CA LEU A 11 -18.76 -6.88 -1.38
C LEU A 11 -19.97 -7.54 -0.74
N GLU A 12 -20.03 -7.62 0.58
CA GLU A 12 -21.17 -8.19 1.29
C GLU A 12 -22.46 -7.40 1.01
N LYS A 13 -22.42 -6.07 1.14
CA LYS A 13 -23.54 -5.18 0.82
C LYS A 13 -23.97 -5.31 -0.64
N PHE A 14 -23.00 -5.30 -1.56
CA PHE A 14 -23.29 -5.39 -2.99
C PHE A 14 -23.90 -6.74 -3.36
N ARG A 15 -23.39 -7.86 -2.84
CA ARG A 15 -23.94 -9.19 -3.07
C ARG A 15 -25.37 -9.33 -2.55
N GLN A 16 -25.69 -8.70 -1.41
CA GLN A 16 -27.05 -8.70 -0.85
C GLN A 16 -28.03 -7.94 -1.77
N ALA A 17 -27.60 -6.81 -2.35
CA ALA A 17 -28.40 -6.02 -3.28
C ALA A 17 -28.52 -6.69 -4.66
N HIS A 18 -27.46 -7.38 -5.11
CA HIS A 18 -27.34 -7.94 -6.45
C HIS A 18 -26.91 -9.44 -6.43
N PRO A 19 -27.78 -10.35 -5.95
CA PRO A 19 -27.41 -11.76 -5.75
C PRO A 19 -27.10 -12.53 -7.04
N ASN A 20 -27.50 -12.01 -8.19
CA ASN A 20 -27.32 -12.64 -9.51
C ASN A 20 -26.16 -12.03 -10.31
N ILE A 21 -25.36 -11.15 -9.71
CA ILE A 21 -24.19 -10.56 -10.37
C ILE A 21 -22.94 -11.34 -10.00
N ASP A 22 -22.23 -11.83 -11.00
CA ASP A 22 -20.93 -12.46 -10.82
C ASP A 22 -19.85 -11.39 -10.66
N ILE A 23 -18.96 -11.60 -9.68
CA ILE A 23 -17.82 -10.73 -9.40
C ILE A 23 -16.55 -11.50 -9.73
N ASN A 24 -15.77 -10.97 -10.66
CA ASN A 24 -14.40 -11.43 -10.90
C ASN A 24 -13.43 -10.54 -10.10
N LEU A 25 -12.68 -11.12 -9.17
CA LEU A 25 -11.78 -10.41 -8.27
C LEU A 25 -10.33 -10.75 -8.57
N ASP A 26 -9.61 -9.78 -9.13
CA ASP A 26 -8.17 -9.85 -9.28
C ASP A 26 -7.49 -9.18 -8.07
N THR A 27 -6.44 -9.81 -7.56
CA THR A 27 -5.65 -9.26 -6.45
C THR A 27 -4.26 -8.87 -6.94
N GLY A 28 -3.78 -7.70 -6.49
CA GLY A 28 -2.49 -7.15 -6.89
C GLY A 28 -2.05 -6.00 -5.98
N ASP A 29 -1.01 -5.28 -6.39
CA ASP A 29 -0.57 -4.08 -5.66
C ASP A 29 -1.52 -2.91 -5.97
N ALA A 30 -1.84 -2.13 -4.94
CA ALA A 30 -2.66 -0.91 -5.08
C ALA A 30 -2.00 0.15 -6.00
N ALA A 31 -0.68 0.04 -6.22
CA ALA A 31 0.03 0.90 -7.16
C ALA A 31 -0.38 0.64 -8.62
N ASP A 32 -0.79 -0.57 -8.96
CA ASP A 32 -1.12 -0.99 -10.33
C ASP A 32 -2.58 -0.73 -10.71
N GLY A 33 -3.45 -0.51 -9.72
CA GLY A 33 -4.89 -0.41 -9.94
C GLY A 33 -5.29 0.68 -10.95
N ILE A 34 -4.60 1.82 -10.96
CA ILE A 34 -4.85 2.89 -11.94
C ILE A 34 -4.50 2.45 -13.37
N ASP A 35 -3.42 1.69 -13.55
CA ASP A 35 -3.03 1.23 -14.87
C ASP A 35 -3.92 0.09 -15.35
N GLN A 36 -4.42 -0.76 -14.46
CA GLN A 36 -5.46 -1.74 -14.78
C GLN A 36 -6.74 -1.07 -15.29
N ILE A 37 -7.17 0.04 -14.67
CA ILE A 37 -8.31 0.83 -15.16
C ILE A 37 -8.00 1.42 -16.54
N LYS A 38 -6.82 2.04 -16.73
CA LYS A 38 -6.43 2.62 -18.04
C LYS A 38 -6.43 1.58 -19.17
N ASN A 39 -5.95 0.39 -18.87
CA ASN A 39 -5.89 -0.73 -19.82
C ASN A 39 -7.23 -1.45 -19.99
N GLN A 40 -8.26 -1.05 -19.24
CA GLN A 40 -9.60 -1.64 -19.26
C GLN A 40 -9.60 -3.16 -18.92
N SER A 41 -8.62 -3.62 -18.16
CA SER A 41 -8.55 -5.01 -17.68
C SER A 41 -9.54 -5.27 -16.53
N VAL A 42 -9.94 -4.21 -15.82
CA VAL A 42 -10.96 -4.24 -14.76
C VAL A 42 -11.93 -3.07 -14.90
N ASP A 43 -13.13 -3.21 -14.36
CA ASP A 43 -14.14 -2.15 -14.33
C ASP A 43 -13.91 -1.18 -13.17
N LEU A 44 -13.51 -1.70 -12.03
CA LEU A 44 -13.23 -1.01 -10.78
C LEU A 44 -11.88 -1.45 -10.22
N ALA A 45 -11.18 -0.56 -9.54
CA ALA A 45 -9.97 -0.93 -8.81
C ALA A 45 -9.89 -0.17 -7.48
N ILE A 46 -9.38 -0.83 -6.44
CA ILE A 46 -8.88 -0.14 -5.25
C ILE A 46 -7.41 0.19 -5.51
N ALA A 47 -7.08 1.48 -5.52
CA ALA A 47 -5.78 1.97 -5.88
C ALA A 47 -5.24 3.02 -4.91
N ALA A 48 -3.93 3.11 -4.80
CA ALA A 48 -3.27 4.26 -4.20
C ALA A 48 -3.35 5.45 -5.16
N ARG A 49 -3.75 6.62 -4.63
CA ARG A 49 -3.87 7.83 -5.45
C ARG A 49 -2.48 8.29 -5.93
N PRO A 50 -2.23 8.35 -7.24
CA PRO A 50 -1.00 8.91 -7.75
C PRO A 50 -0.99 10.45 -7.60
N ASP A 51 0.20 11.06 -7.65
CA ASP A 51 0.35 12.53 -7.63
C ASP A 51 -0.36 13.18 -8.83
N GLU A 52 -0.31 12.51 -10.00
CA GLU A 52 -1.03 12.92 -11.20
C GLU A 52 -2.07 11.87 -11.59
N LEU A 53 -3.33 12.27 -11.57
CA LEU A 53 -4.46 11.41 -11.95
C LEU A 53 -5.08 11.93 -13.24
N SER A 54 -5.27 11.03 -14.21
CA SER A 54 -5.95 11.37 -15.48
C SER A 54 -7.37 11.90 -15.21
N SER A 55 -7.74 12.99 -15.88
CA SER A 55 -9.09 13.58 -15.79
C SER A 55 -10.22 12.64 -16.22
N ARG A 56 -9.91 11.55 -16.95
CA ARG A 56 -10.86 10.51 -17.37
C ARG A 56 -11.18 9.50 -16.28
N ILE A 57 -10.38 9.46 -15.20
CA ILE A 57 -10.60 8.53 -14.08
C ILE A 57 -11.41 9.25 -13.00
N HIS A 58 -12.43 8.58 -12.52
CA HIS A 58 -13.09 8.91 -11.27
C HIS A 58 -12.35 8.19 -10.12
N PHE A 59 -12.04 8.92 -9.07
CA PHE A 59 -11.34 8.39 -7.90
C PHE A 59 -12.06 8.88 -6.65
N GLN A 60 -12.55 7.96 -5.85
CA GLN A 60 -13.23 8.22 -4.59
C GLN A 60 -12.36 7.69 -3.45
N THR A 61 -11.83 8.59 -2.64
CA THR A 61 -11.04 8.22 -1.46
C THR A 61 -11.91 7.44 -0.47
N ILE A 62 -11.43 6.28 -0.04
CA ILE A 62 -12.06 5.42 0.97
C ILE A 62 -11.27 5.40 2.29
N ALA A 63 -9.97 5.68 2.24
CA ALA A 63 -9.14 5.78 3.43
C ALA A 63 -7.88 6.61 3.17
N THR A 64 -7.37 7.26 4.21
CA THR A 64 -6.00 7.77 4.25
C THR A 64 -5.12 6.78 5.02
N VAL A 65 -4.14 6.23 4.35
CA VAL A 65 -3.32 5.11 4.84
C VAL A 65 -1.98 5.62 5.34
N PRO A 66 -1.70 5.50 6.66
CA PRO A 66 -0.40 5.87 7.20
C PRO A 66 0.68 4.88 6.76
N LEU A 67 1.88 5.43 6.51
CA LEU A 67 3.10 4.69 6.19
C LEU A 67 4.08 4.78 7.34
N ALA A 68 4.77 3.68 7.62
CA ALA A 68 5.85 3.64 8.59
C ALA A 68 7.08 2.91 8.05
N ILE A 69 8.25 3.27 8.58
CA ILE A 69 9.44 2.43 8.44
C ILE A 69 9.25 1.24 9.37
N THR A 70 9.40 0.05 8.81
CA THR A 70 9.30 -1.23 9.51
C THR A 70 10.70 -1.80 9.75
N ALA A 71 10.91 -2.36 10.92
CA ALA A 71 12.19 -2.94 11.33
C ALA A 71 12.01 -4.32 11.97
N PRO A 72 13.02 -5.20 11.89
CA PRO A 72 12.94 -6.52 12.51
C PRO A 72 13.03 -6.43 14.05
N MET A 73 12.21 -7.21 14.73
CA MET A 73 12.31 -7.39 16.18
C MET A 73 13.30 -8.50 16.59
N ILE A 74 13.64 -9.39 15.68
CA ILE A 74 14.58 -10.48 15.94
C ILE A 74 16.01 -9.96 16.15
N ASN A 75 16.81 -10.70 16.89
CA ASN A 75 18.23 -10.36 17.09
C ASN A 75 19.02 -10.60 15.79
N CYS A 76 19.33 -9.53 15.07
CA CYS A 76 20.05 -9.54 13.79
C CYS A 76 20.93 -8.30 13.65
N ALA A 77 21.74 -8.25 12.60
CA ALA A 77 22.64 -7.12 12.33
C ALA A 77 21.86 -5.79 12.15
N VAL A 78 20.71 -5.83 11.49
CA VAL A 78 19.85 -4.65 11.27
C VAL A 78 19.35 -4.10 12.59
N LYS A 79 18.86 -4.97 13.49
CA LYS A 79 18.37 -4.54 14.80
C LYS A 79 19.49 -3.91 15.64
N LYS A 80 20.68 -4.51 15.63
CA LYS A 80 21.85 -3.95 16.32
C LYS A 80 22.25 -2.58 15.78
N ALA A 81 22.22 -2.40 14.45
CA ALA A 81 22.53 -1.12 13.82
C ALA A 81 21.51 -0.02 14.17
N LEU A 82 20.23 -0.38 14.34
CA LEU A 82 19.19 0.54 14.76
C LEU A 82 19.27 0.95 16.25
N GLN A 83 19.95 0.16 17.08
CA GLN A 83 20.17 0.45 18.51
C GLN A 83 21.43 1.27 18.77
N ALA A 84 22.23 1.59 17.75
CA ALA A 84 23.41 2.43 17.88
C ALA A 84 23.01 3.87 18.28
N GLU A 85 23.90 4.59 19.00
CA GLU A 85 23.69 6.00 19.37
C GLU A 85 23.45 6.89 18.15
N SER A 86 24.08 6.58 17.01
CA SER A 86 23.86 7.22 15.72
C SER A 86 23.60 6.16 14.67
N ILE A 87 22.42 6.18 14.09
CA ILE A 87 22.02 5.23 13.05
C ILE A 87 22.63 5.65 11.71
N ASP A 88 23.45 4.78 11.13
CA ASP A 88 23.94 4.96 9.76
C ASP A 88 22.89 4.52 8.73
N TRP A 89 21.96 5.40 8.45
CA TRP A 89 20.84 5.15 7.51
C TRP A 89 21.31 4.85 6.09
N ALA A 90 22.47 5.38 5.68
CA ALA A 90 22.99 5.17 4.33
C ALA A 90 23.45 3.72 4.09
N ASN A 91 23.94 3.07 5.14
CA ASN A 91 24.45 1.69 5.08
C ASN A 91 23.45 0.63 5.56
N LEU A 92 22.32 1.04 6.16
CA LEU A 92 21.26 0.08 6.51
C LEU A 92 20.72 -0.61 5.25
N PRO A 93 20.62 -1.95 5.23
CA PRO A 93 19.96 -2.64 4.13
C PRO A 93 18.45 -2.30 4.12
N ILE A 94 17.94 -1.94 2.95
CA ILE A 94 16.57 -1.48 2.77
C ILE A 94 15.86 -2.38 1.77
N ILE A 95 14.64 -2.76 2.10
CA ILE A 95 13.72 -3.49 1.23
C ILE A 95 12.67 -2.50 0.75
N LEU A 96 12.60 -2.26 -0.55
CA LEU A 96 11.68 -1.31 -1.16
C LEU A 96 10.64 -2.00 -2.04
N PRO A 97 9.42 -1.43 -2.14
CA PRO A 97 8.53 -1.77 -3.23
C PRO A 97 9.20 -1.46 -4.59
N GLU A 98 8.89 -2.23 -5.63
CA GLU A 98 9.41 -1.97 -6.98
C GLU A 98 9.00 -0.59 -7.50
N HIS A 99 7.79 -0.14 -7.16
CA HIS A 99 7.22 1.13 -7.62
C HIS A 99 6.13 1.62 -6.66
N GLY A 100 5.40 2.65 -7.05
CA GLY A 100 4.22 3.14 -6.36
C GLY A 100 4.47 4.24 -5.33
N VAL A 101 3.39 4.61 -4.63
CA VAL A 101 3.40 5.78 -3.73
C VAL A 101 4.30 5.54 -2.52
N ALA A 102 4.29 4.35 -1.93
CA ALA A 102 5.10 4.05 -0.76
C ALA A 102 6.60 4.21 -1.07
N ARG A 103 7.07 3.69 -2.22
CA ARG A 103 8.45 3.89 -2.68
C ARG A 103 8.78 5.37 -2.83
N LYS A 104 7.94 6.14 -3.54
CA LYS A 104 8.15 7.58 -3.74
C LYS A 104 8.25 8.34 -2.41
N ARG A 105 7.37 8.03 -1.44
CA ARG A 105 7.37 8.64 -0.12
C ARG A 105 8.66 8.31 0.66
N PHE A 106 9.12 7.05 0.59
CA PHE A 106 10.40 6.67 1.19
C PHE A 106 11.57 7.45 0.57
N GLU A 107 11.67 7.48 -0.77
CA GLU A 107 12.75 8.17 -1.46
C GLU A 107 12.77 9.68 -1.19
N GLN A 108 11.57 10.30 -1.08
CA GLN A 108 11.45 11.71 -0.68
C GLN A 108 11.94 11.93 0.75
N TRP A 109 11.47 11.11 1.70
CA TRP A 109 11.87 11.16 3.10
C TRP A 109 13.37 10.96 3.25
N PHE A 110 13.94 9.96 2.58
CA PHE A 110 15.36 9.66 2.66
C PHE A 110 16.22 10.82 2.15
N ARG A 111 15.88 11.38 0.98
CA ARG A 111 16.60 12.53 0.40
C ARG A 111 16.54 13.80 1.25
N GLN A 112 15.47 14.01 2.01
CA GLN A 112 15.35 15.14 2.90
C GLN A 112 16.22 15.03 4.15
N LYS A 113 16.52 13.82 4.57
CA LYS A 113 17.18 13.54 5.85
C LYS A 113 18.64 13.15 5.72
N TYR A 114 19.00 12.51 4.62
CA TYR A 114 20.30 11.88 4.46
C TYR A 114 20.90 12.20 3.10
N SER A 115 22.24 12.38 3.08
CA SER A 115 23.01 12.52 1.84
C SER A 115 23.30 11.15 1.24
N GLY A 116 23.28 11.07 -0.11
CA GLY A 116 23.62 9.84 -0.81
C GLY A 116 22.40 9.02 -1.25
N ARG A 117 22.66 7.77 -1.60
CA ARG A 117 21.65 6.81 -2.05
C ARG A 117 21.36 5.78 -0.96
N PRO A 118 20.12 5.35 -0.80
CA PRO A 118 19.80 4.27 0.12
C PRO A 118 20.48 2.95 -0.32
N ASN A 119 20.93 2.16 0.65
CA ASN A 119 21.46 0.82 0.40
C ASN A 119 20.31 -0.17 0.15
N VAL A 120 19.83 -0.23 -1.09
CA VAL A 120 18.72 -1.11 -1.47
C VAL A 120 19.21 -2.55 -1.55
N TYR A 121 18.85 -3.35 -0.55
CA TYR A 121 19.15 -4.78 -0.50
C TYR A 121 18.24 -5.60 -1.43
N ALA A 122 16.95 -5.25 -1.44
CA ALA A 122 15.97 -5.95 -2.28
C ALA A 122 14.87 -5.00 -2.77
N GLN A 123 14.32 -5.32 -3.93
CA GLN A 123 13.09 -4.75 -4.46
C GLN A 123 12.06 -5.86 -4.57
N VAL A 124 10.83 -5.59 -4.13
CA VAL A 124 9.78 -6.61 -4.07
C VAL A 124 8.49 -6.07 -4.67
N SER A 125 7.78 -6.96 -5.34
CA SER A 125 6.39 -6.76 -5.73
C SER A 125 5.49 -7.25 -4.60
N GLY A 126 4.60 -6.36 -4.13
CA GLY A 126 3.66 -6.68 -3.03
C GLY A 126 4.21 -6.44 -1.62
N GLN A 127 3.33 -5.90 -0.79
CA GLN A 127 3.66 -5.46 0.57
C GLN A 127 3.89 -6.62 1.54
N GLU A 128 3.22 -7.77 1.34
CA GLU A 128 3.36 -8.97 2.17
C GLU A 128 4.76 -9.57 2.07
N ALA A 129 5.36 -9.57 0.87
CA ALA A 129 6.73 -10.02 0.66
C ALA A 129 7.73 -9.10 1.38
N LEU A 130 7.52 -7.77 1.30
CA LEU A 130 8.33 -6.77 2.00
C LEU A 130 8.32 -7.03 3.50
N VAL A 131 7.14 -7.13 4.08
CA VAL A 131 6.93 -7.35 5.52
C VAL A 131 7.57 -8.67 5.97
N SER A 132 7.44 -9.73 5.17
CA SER A 132 8.06 -11.03 5.46
C SER A 132 9.59 -10.96 5.46
N MET A 133 10.21 -10.25 4.51
CA MET A 133 11.66 -10.08 4.46
C MET A 133 12.18 -9.24 5.64
N VAL A 134 11.43 -8.21 6.05
CA VAL A 134 11.77 -7.44 7.26
C VAL A 134 11.73 -8.35 8.49
N ALA A 135 10.70 -9.16 8.65
CA ALA A 135 10.57 -10.10 9.77
C ALA A 135 11.71 -11.13 9.84
N LEU A 136 12.34 -11.44 8.70
CA LEU A 136 13.52 -12.31 8.61
C LEU A 136 14.83 -11.57 8.95
N GLY A 137 14.81 -10.25 9.13
CA GLY A 137 16.01 -9.47 9.45
C GLY A 137 16.86 -9.08 8.24
N CYS A 138 16.30 -9.18 7.01
CA CYS A 138 17.02 -8.86 5.77
C CYS A 138 17.28 -7.35 5.61
N GLY A 139 16.50 -6.50 6.28
CA GLY A 139 16.62 -5.05 6.18
C GLY A 139 15.48 -4.35 6.89
N ILE A 140 15.45 -3.03 6.79
CA ILE A 140 14.28 -2.20 7.09
C ILE A 140 13.42 -2.07 5.83
N GLY A 141 12.14 -1.73 5.99
CA GLY A 141 11.23 -1.52 4.86
C GLY A 141 10.31 -0.32 5.08
N ILE A 142 9.50 -0.02 4.08
CA ILE A 142 8.37 0.90 4.21
C ILE A 142 7.09 0.15 3.88
N ALA A 143 6.13 0.19 4.79
CA ALA A 143 4.84 -0.46 4.59
C ALA A 143 3.70 0.38 5.18
N PRO A 144 2.48 0.23 4.63
CA PRO A 144 1.27 0.70 5.30
C PRO A 144 1.10 0.00 6.65
N ASN A 145 0.71 0.75 7.70
CA ASN A 145 0.51 0.18 9.03
C ASN A 145 -0.47 -1.00 9.00
N VAL A 146 -1.55 -0.86 8.24
CA VAL A 146 -2.58 -1.91 8.10
C VAL A 146 -2.04 -3.21 7.49
N VAL A 147 -0.97 -3.16 6.69
CA VAL A 147 -0.30 -4.37 6.17
C VAL A 147 0.41 -5.10 7.29
N VAL A 148 1.14 -4.35 8.13
CA VAL A 148 1.88 -4.93 9.26
C VAL A 148 0.91 -5.51 10.29
N GLU A 149 -0.14 -4.77 10.64
CA GLU A 149 -1.16 -5.18 11.63
C GLU A 149 -1.89 -6.47 11.26
N ASN A 150 -2.13 -6.68 9.96
CA ASN A 150 -2.79 -7.88 9.44
C ASN A 150 -1.82 -8.99 9.00
N SER A 151 -0.51 -8.79 9.17
CA SER A 151 0.49 -9.78 8.79
C SER A 151 0.58 -10.93 9.80
N PRO A 152 0.74 -12.18 9.33
CA PRO A 152 1.01 -13.32 10.22
C PRO A 152 2.36 -13.22 10.96
N VAL A 153 3.25 -12.32 10.52
CA VAL A 153 4.56 -12.09 11.12
C VAL A 153 4.66 -10.77 11.90
N LYS A 154 3.52 -10.13 12.21
CA LYS A 154 3.46 -8.82 12.89
C LYS A 154 4.27 -8.76 14.18
N ASP A 155 4.28 -9.85 14.98
CA ASP A 155 4.99 -9.92 16.26
C ASP A 155 6.52 -9.95 16.11
N ARG A 156 7.03 -10.00 14.87
CA ARG A 156 8.46 -9.97 14.52
C ARG A 156 8.90 -8.65 13.92
N ILE A 157 7.99 -7.66 13.87
CA ILE A 157 8.20 -6.37 13.22
C ILE A 157 7.82 -5.25 14.17
N GLU A 158 8.63 -4.23 14.22
CA GLU A 158 8.31 -2.96 14.88
C GLU A 158 8.18 -1.83 13.85
N LEU A 159 7.29 -0.88 14.15
CA LEU A 159 7.20 0.38 13.43
C LEU A 159 8.15 1.36 14.09
N LEU A 160 9.11 1.90 13.33
CA LEU A 160 10.10 2.83 13.90
C LEU A 160 9.46 4.18 14.24
N PRO A 161 9.50 4.60 15.50
CA PRO A 161 8.93 5.87 15.91
C PRO A 161 9.73 7.06 15.33
N GLY A 162 9.08 8.20 15.19
CA GLY A 162 9.73 9.43 14.75
C GLY A 162 10.03 9.54 13.25
N THR A 163 9.76 8.51 12.48
CA THR A 163 9.86 8.55 11.02
C THR A 163 8.55 9.09 10.44
N ARG A 164 8.48 10.43 10.29
CA ARG A 164 7.28 11.07 9.72
C ARG A 164 7.29 10.93 8.20
N ILE A 165 6.59 9.92 7.69
CA ILE A 165 6.36 9.72 6.27
C ILE A 165 4.93 10.13 5.95
N ALA A 166 4.76 10.90 4.87
CA ALA A 166 3.44 11.36 4.46
C ALA A 166 2.55 10.15 4.09
N PRO A 167 1.32 10.08 4.61
CA PRO A 167 0.37 9.04 4.24
C PRO A 167 -0.03 9.15 2.77
N PHE A 168 -0.79 8.19 2.28
CA PHE A 168 -1.41 8.26 0.96
C PHE A 168 -2.90 7.94 1.01
N ASP A 169 -3.63 8.43 0.02
CA ASP A 169 -5.04 8.12 -0.14
C ASP A 169 -5.20 6.80 -0.89
N LEU A 170 -5.95 5.91 -0.29
CA LEU A 170 -6.48 4.70 -0.92
C LEU A 170 -7.89 5.01 -1.40
N GLY A 171 -8.21 4.65 -2.63
CA GLY A 171 -9.52 4.94 -3.19
C GLY A 171 -10.02 3.89 -4.14
N LEU A 172 -11.35 3.86 -4.30
CA LEU A 172 -12.01 3.12 -5.35
C LEU A 172 -12.02 3.99 -6.62
N CYS A 173 -11.66 3.42 -7.75
CA CYS A 173 -11.58 4.14 -9.00
C CYS A 173 -12.13 3.37 -10.19
N CYS A 174 -12.62 4.11 -11.19
CA CYS A 174 -13.10 3.62 -12.46
C CYS A 174 -12.92 4.68 -13.55
N PHE A 175 -13.13 4.34 -14.82
CA PHE A 175 -13.32 5.36 -15.83
C PHE A 175 -14.60 6.17 -15.55
N LYS A 176 -14.55 7.50 -15.72
CA LYS A 176 -15.74 8.37 -15.56
C LYS A 176 -16.92 7.94 -16.44
N LYS A 177 -16.66 7.46 -17.68
CA LYS A 177 -17.69 6.95 -18.57
C LYS A 177 -18.44 5.73 -18.00
N LYS A 178 -17.79 4.95 -17.14
CA LYS A 178 -18.38 3.77 -16.49
C LYS A 178 -19.39 4.14 -15.39
N LEU A 179 -19.39 5.37 -14.89
CA LEU A 179 -20.42 5.85 -13.95
C LEU A 179 -21.82 5.93 -14.57
N ASN A 180 -21.95 5.84 -15.90
CA ASN A 180 -23.23 5.70 -16.58
C ASN A 180 -23.80 4.28 -16.46
N ASP A 181 -23.01 3.30 -16.08
CA ASP A 181 -23.44 1.95 -15.74
C ASP A 181 -24.05 1.94 -14.33
N PRO A 182 -25.33 1.56 -14.17
CA PRO A 182 -26.00 1.61 -12.87
C PRO A 182 -25.31 0.76 -11.79
N LEU A 183 -24.77 -0.42 -12.15
CA LEU A 183 -24.08 -1.31 -11.21
C LEU A 183 -22.76 -0.68 -10.70
N ILE A 184 -22.00 -0.08 -11.61
CA ILE A 184 -20.76 0.63 -11.25
C ILE A 184 -21.07 1.84 -10.37
N ALA A 185 -22.06 2.65 -10.75
CA ALA A 185 -22.45 3.83 -9.98
C ALA A 185 -22.92 3.45 -8.56
N GLU A 186 -23.69 2.39 -8.42
CA GLU A 186 -24.16 1.91 -7.13
C GLU A 186 -23.04 1.36 -6.27
N PHE A 187 -22.13 0.55 -6.84
CA PHE A 187 -20.95 0.06 -6.12
C PHE A 187 -20.08 1.23 -5.60
N MET A 188 -19.86 2.25 -6.43
CA MET A 188 -19.15 3.47 -6.03
C MET A 188 -19.86 4.20 -4.88
N ALA A 189 -21.22 4.34 -4.97
CA ALA A 189 -22.00 4.98 -3.92
C ALA A 189 -21.95 4.24 -2.59
N MET A 190 -21.98 2.90 -2.61
CA MET A 190 -21.83 2.06 -1.41
C MET A 190 -20.48 2.26 -0.73
N ALA A 191 -19.40 2.42 -1.51
CA ALA A 191 -18.06 2.66 -0.98
C ALA A 191 -17.91 4.03 -0.28
N GLY A 192 -18.73 5.01 -0.62
CA GLY A 192 -18.73 6.34 0.02
C GLY A 192 -19.46 6.38 1.38
N GLN A 193 -20.14 5.31 1.75
CA GLN A 193 -20.90 5.19 3.00
C GLN A 193 -20.26 4.25 4.03
N ALA A 194 -19.08 3.70 3.73
CA ALA A 194 -18.38 2.68 4.52
C ALA A 194 -17.38 3.29 5.50
#